data_97d7f67175b95702003f91326bad5f47
#
_entry.id   97d7f67175b95702003f91326bad5f47
#
_cell.length_a   1.000
_cell.length_b   1.000
_cell.length_c   1.000
_cell.angle_alpha   90.00
_cell.angle_beta   90.00
_cell.angle_gamma   90.00
#
_symmetry.space_group_name_H-M   'P 1'
#
loop_
_entity.id
_entity.type
_entity.pdbx_description
1 polymer ?
#
loop_
_entity_poly.entity_id
_entity_poly.type
_entity_poly.pdbx_seq_one_letter_code
_entity_poly.pdbx_strand_id
1 'polypeptide(L)'
;MSSAFDSIKQGLEEALDFSKGKSTKAIVHEFTPLDVKNIRAKIGMTQNEFASAFGISVSTLRHWERGDRTPHGPALVLLNVVAKEPQAVLNALSN
;
A
#
# COMPACT_ATOMS: atom_id res chain seq x y z
N MET A 1 -3.96 20.16 6.23
CA MET A 1 -2.76 19.70 5.50
C MET A 1 -2.90 18.21 5.22
N SER A 2 -2.83 17.83 3.97
CA SER A 2 -2.94 16.41 3.65
C SER A 2 -1.63 15.70 3.95
N SER A 3 -1.72 14.51 4.54
CA SER A 3 -0.58 13.65 4.76
C SER A 3 -0.23 12.93 3.45
N ALA A 4 0.94 12.30 3.43
CA ALA A 4 1.31 11.43 2.31
C ALA A 4 0.28 10.31 2.15
N PHE A 5 -0.25 9.79 3.27
CA PHE A 5 -1.28 8.77 3.23
C PHE A 5 -2.54 9.27 2.51
N ASP A 6 -2.98 10.50 2.81
CA ASP A 6 -4.16 11.08 2.18
C ASP A 6 -3.96 11.24 0.67
N SER A 7 -2.76 11.64 0.25
CA SER A 7 -2.44 11.76 -1.18
C SER A 7 -2.51 10.42 -1.89
N ILE A 8 -1.99 9.37 -1.26
CA ILE A 8 -2.03 8.02 -1.81
C ILE A 8 -3.47 7.53 -1.88
N LYS A 9 -4.25 7.77 -0.81
CA LYS A 9 -5.65 7.37 -0.77
C LYS A 9 -6.44 8.04 -1.88
N GLN A 10 -6.24 9.33 -2.09
CA GLN A 10 -6.91 10.06 -3.14
C GLN A 10 -6.55 9.52 -4.52
N GLY A 11 -5.27 9.26 -4.76
CA GLY A 11 -4.83 8.66 -6.02
C GLY A 11 -5.43 7.28 -6.24
N LEU A 12 -5.55 6.50 -5.17
CA LEU A 12 -6.17 5.18 -5.24
C LEU A 12 -7.65 5.28 -5.60
N GLU A 13 -8.38 6.20 -4.98
CA GLU A 13 -9.79 6.39 -5.27
C GLU A 13 -9.99 6.78 -6.73
N GLU A 14 -9.16 7.68 -7.24
CA GLU A 14 -9.21 8.08 -8.65
C GLU A 14 -8.92 6.90 -9.58
N ALA A 15 -7.95 6.07 -9.25
CA ALA A 15 -7.60 4.91 -10.05
C ALA A 15 -8.75 3.90 -10.08
N LEU A 16 -9.43 3.70 -8.94
CA LEU A 16 -10.57 2.80 -8.88
C LEU A 16 -11.73 3.32 -9.71
N ASP A 17 -12.01 4.61 -9.63
CA ASP A 17 -13.08 5.23 -10.43
C ASP A 17 -12.79 5.09 -11.91
N PHE A 18 -11.55 5.31 -12.31
CA PHE A 18 -11.13 5.15 -13.70
C PHE A 18 -11.33 3.71 -14.18
N SER A 19 -10.95 2.74 -13.35
CA SER A 19 -11.12 1.33 -13.67
C SER A 19 -12.58 0.96 -13.84
N LYS A 20 -13.45 1.48 -12.98
CA LYS A 20 -14.89 1.24 -13.09
C LYS A 20 -15.44 1.81 -14.38
N GLY A 21 -15.00 2.99 -14.77
CA GLY A 21 -15.44 3.62 -16.00
C GLY A 21 -15.07 2.83 -17.25
N LYS A 22 -14.05 2.01 -17.16
CA LYS A 22 -13.61 1.15 -18.27
C LYS A 22 -14.21 -0.25 -18.21
N SER A 23 -15.11 -0.51 -17.29
CA SER A 23 -15.74 -1.81 -17.09
C SER A 23 -14.73 -2.92 -16.77
N THR A 24 -13.55 -2.58 -16.32
CA THR A 24 -12.57 -3.56 -15.90
C THR A 24 -12.73 -3.83 -14.41
N LYS A 25 -12.76 -5.11 -14.07
CA LYS A 25 -12.76 -5.48 -12.66
C LYS A 25 -11.40 -5.19 -12.07
N ALA A 26 -11.36 -4.45 -10.96
CA ALA A 26 -10.15 -4.28 -10.22
C ALA A 26 -9.79 -5.62 -9.59
N ILE A 27 -8.63 -6.14 -9.95
CA ILE A 27 -8.13 -7.38 -9.35
C ILE A 27 -7.24 -6.99 -8.19
N VAL A 28 -7.67 -7.37 -6.99
CA VAL A 28 -6.91 -7.12 -5.78
C VAL A 28 -6.30 -8.45 -5.36
N HIS A 29 -4.98 -8.52 -5.40
CA HIS A 29 -4.25 -9.73 -5.04
C HIS A 29 -4.03 -9.79 -3.54
N GLU A 30 -4.15 -10.98 -2.99
CA GLU A 30 -3.74 -11.24 -1.62
C GLU A 30 -2.22 -11.41 -1.59
N PHE A 31 -1.62 -11.04 -0.48
CA PHE A 31 -0.17 -11.09 -0.32
C PHE A 31 0.23 -12.06 0.77
N THR A 32 1.29 -12.80 0.49
CA THR A 32 1.96 -13.62 1.50
C THR A 32 2.84 -12.73 2.38
N PRO A 33 3.30 -13.21 3.54
CA PRO A 33 4.23 -12.44 4.36
C PRO A 33 5.50 -12.02 3.61
N LEU A 34 6.00 -12.89 2.74
CA LEU A 34 7.19 -12.59 1.94
C LEU A 34 6.91 -11.46 0.95
N ASP A 35 5.71 -11.45 0.36
CA ASP A 35 5.32 -10.39 -0.57
C ASP A 35 5.30 -9.03 0.12
N VAL A 36 4.80 -8.96 1.36
CA VAL A 36 4.77 -7.71 2.13
C VAL A 36 6.20 -7.19 2.36
N LYS A 37 7.12 -8.07 2.73
CA LYS A 37 8.53 -7.72 2.88
C LYS A 37 9.13 -7.21 1.57
N ASN A 38 8.84 -7.89 0.47
CA ASN A 38 9.37 -7.52 -0.84
C ASN A 38 8.85 -6.17 -1.30
N ILE A 39 7.57 -5.89 -1.04
CA ILE A 39 6.98 -4.58 -1.35
C ILE A 39 7.71 -3.48 -0.59
N ARG A 40 7.92 -3.68 0.70
CA ARG A 40 8.62 -2.71 1.53
C ARG A 40 10.06 -2.51 1.04
N ALA A 41 10.76 -3.59 0.74
CA ALA A 41 12.12 -3.54 0.25
C ALA A 41 12.22 -2.81 -1.09
N LYS A 42 11.22 -2.98 -1.94
CA LYS A 42 11.18 -2.36 -3.26
C LYS A 42 11.18 -0.83 -3.19
N ILE A 43 10.57 -0.28 -2.15
CA ILE A 43 10.57 1.18 -1.94
C ILE A 43 11.63 1.62 -0.95
N GLY A 44 12.47 0.70 -0.48
CA GLY A 44 13.64 1.03 0.35
C GLY A 44 13.34 1.52 1.74
N MET A 45 12.22 1.09 2.32
CA MET A 45 11.81 1.55 3.66
C MET A 45 12.05 0.49 4.73
N THR A 46 12.42 0.97 5.92
CA THR A 46 12.42 0.12 7.12
C THR A 46 10.97 -0.11 7.56
N GLN A 47 10.77 -1.06 8.48
CA GLN A 47 9.44 -1.31 9.05
C GLN A 47 8.86 -0.05 9.68
N ASN A 48 9.67 0.67 10.45
CA ASN A 48 9.21 1.90 11.10
C ASN A 48 8.83 2.98 10.08
N GLU A 49 9.65 3.14 9.05
CA GLU A 49 9.38 4.12 8.01
C GLU A 49 8.10 3.79 7.25
N PHE A 50 7.93 2.53 6.87
CA PHE A 50 6.75 2.08 6.15
C PHE A 50 5.49 2.29 6.99
N ALA A 51 5.52 1.84 8.24
CA ALA A 51 4.37 1.97 9.13
C ALA A 51 3.99 3.44 9.33
N SER A 52 4.97 4.30 9.55
CA SER A 52 4.73 5.73 9.71
C SER A 52 4.14 6.34 8.45
N ALA A 53 4.71 6.02 7.29
CA ALA A 53 4.28 6.59 6.02
C ALA A 53 2.85 6.18 5.66
N PHE A 54 2.48 4.95 5.97
CA PHE A 54 1.17 4.41 5.59
C PHE A 54 0.12 4.47 6.70
N GLY A 55 0.46 5.07 7.83
CA GLY A 55 -0.51 5.29 8.89
C GLY A 55 -0.95 4.03 9.62
N ILE A 56 -0.10 3.02 9.67
CA ILE A 56 -0.35 1.78 10.41
C ILE A 56 0.65 1.65 11.55
N SER A 57 0.33 0.79 12.53
CA SER A 57 1.29 0.53 13.59
C SER A 57 2.39 -0.41 13.08
N VAL A 58 3.58 -0.25 13.61
CA VAL A 58 4.68 -1.15 13.27
C VAL A 58 4.37 -2.58 13.72
N SER A 59 3.58 -2.72 14.79
CA SER A 59 3.12 -4.02 15.26
C SER A 59 2.26 -4.73 14.21
N THR A 60 1.33 -3.99 13.59
CA THR A 60 0.50 -4.52 12.52
C THR A 60 1.36 -4.99 11.34
N LEU A 61 2.32 -4.17 10.92
CA LEU A 61 3.20 -4.53 9.82
C LEU A 61 4.00 -5.79 10.15
N ARG A 62 4.51 -5.90 11.38
CA ARG A 62 5.25 -7.09 11.80
C ARG A 62 4.38 -8.34 11.77
N HIS A 63 3.11 -8.23 12.15
CA HIS A 63 2.17 -9.34 12.06
C HIS A 63 1.97 -9.80 10.62
N TRP A 64 1.84 -8.85 9.69
CA TRP A 64 1.72 -9.19 8.28
C TRP A 64 2.97 -9.91 7.77
N GLU A 65 4.15 -9.43 8.16
CA GLU A 65 5.41 -9.99 7.67
C GLU A 65 5.74 -11.35 8.31
N ARG A 66 5.15 -11.64 9.47
CA ARG A 66 5.28 -12.95 10.11
C ARG A 66 4.17 -13.92 9.72
N GLY A 67 3.09 -13.42 9.13
CA GLY A 67 1.95 -14.26 8.77
C GLY A 67 0.92 -14.46 9.85
N ASP A 68 1.05 -13.76 10.99
CA ASP A 68 0.07 -13.83 12.08
C ASP A 68 -1.26 -13.20 11.68
N ARG A 69 -1.21 -12.21 10.82
CA ARG A 69 -2.37 -11.51 10.29
C ARG A 69 -2.16 -11.23 8.82
N THR A 70 -3.25 -11.12 8.10
CA THR A 70 -3.23 -10.85 6.66
C THR A 70 -3.78 -9.46 6.40
N PRO A 71 -3.14 -8.65 5.55
CA PRO A 71 -3.71 -7.37 5.14
C PRO A 71 -5.07 -7.58 4.47
N HIS A 72 -6.03 -6.72 4.76
CA HIS A 72 -7.35 -6.78 4.13
C HIS A 72 -7.93 -5.37 4.04
N GLY A 73 -9.00 -5.24 3.28
CA GLY A 73 -9.67 -3.96 3.10
C GLY A 73 -8.75 -2.92 2.47
N PRO A 74 -8.82 -1.66 2.93
CA PRO A 74 -8.02 -0.59 2.35
C PRO A 74 -6.52 -0.84 2.40
N ALA A 75 -6.03 -1.52 3.42
CA ALA A 75 -4.60 -1.84 3.54
C ALA A 75 -4.14 -2.75 2.40
N LEU A 76 -4.97 -3.74 2.06
CA LEU A 76 -4.65 -4.66 0.96
C LEU A 76 -4.61 -3.92 -0.38
N VAL A 77 -5.58 -3.03 -0.60
CA VAL A 77 -5.61 -2.23 -1.83
C VAL A 77 -4.39 -1.34 -1.92
N LEU A 78 -4.01 -0.71 -0.82
CA LEU A 78 -2.83 0.14 -0.77
C LEU A 78 -1.56 -0.64 -1.12
N LEU A 79 -1.41 -1.85 -0.58
CA LEU A 79 -0.27 -2.71 -0.90
C LEU A 79 -0.24 -3.07 -2.39
N ASN A 80 -1.39 -3.28 -3.00
CA ASN A 80 -1.47 -3.51 -4.45
C ASN A 80 -0.96 -2.31 -5.24
N VAL A 81 -1.30 -1.10 -4.81
CA VAL A 81 -0.82 0.13 -5.45
C VAL A 81 0.70 0.23 -5.33
N VAL A 82 1.23 -0.03 -4.14
CA VAL A 82 2.68 0.02 -3.92
C VAL A 82 3.39 -1.01 -4.81
N ALA A 83 2.82 -2.20 -4.92
CA ALA A 83 3.43 -3.26 -5.73
C ALA A 83 3.47 -2.91 -7.21
N LYS A 84 2.44 -2.26 -7.71
CA LYS A 84 2.33 -1.93 -9.13
C LYS A 84 3.01 -0.62 -9.50
N GLU A 85 2.93 0.37 -8.63
CA GLU A 85 3.41 1.72 -8.91
C GLU A 85 4.29 2.23 -7.77
N PRO A 86 5.42 1.56 -7.51
CA PRO A 86 6.27 1.96 -6.38
C PRO A 86 6.81 3.38 -6.55
N GLN A 87 7.11 3.81 -7.77
CA GLN A 87 7.66 5.15 -7.99
C GLN A 87 6.61 6.22 -7.71
N ALA A 88 5.37 5.98 -8.11
CA ALA A 88 4.28 6.92 -7.83
C ALA A 88 4.07 7.08 -6.33
N VAL A 89 4.17 5.98 -5.58
CA VAL A 89 4.04 6.02 -4.12
C VAL A 89 5.19 6.82 -3.51
N LEU A 90 6.42 6.58 -3.94
CA LEU A 90 7.57 7.32 -3.45
C LEU A 90 7.43 8.82 -3.75
N ASN A 91 6.96 9.16 -4.93
CA ASN A 91 6.74 10.56 -5.30
C ASN A 91 5.67 11.20 -4.40
N ALA A 92 4.61 10.49 -4.12
CA ALA A 92 3.56 10.97 -3.23
C ALA A 92 4.05 11.17 -1.80
N LEU A 93 4.95 10.31 -1.33
CA LEU A 93 5.50 10.35 0.03
C LEU A 93 6.59 11.41 0.19
N SER A 94 7.20 11.86 -0.90
CA SER A 94 8.35 12.76 -0.83
C SER A 94 7.97 14.24 -0.76
N ASN A 95 6.72 14.56 -0.68
CA ASN A 95 6.27 15.95 -0.52
C ASN A 95 6.30 16.36 0.93
#